data_31385563ba53ce731f1b91ae70263c4b
#
_entry.id   31385563ba53ce731f1b91ae70263c4b
#
_cell.length_a   1.000
_cell.length_b   1.000
_cell.length_c   1.000
_cell.angle_alpha   90.00
_cell.angle_beta   90.00
_cell.angle_gamma   90.00
#
_symmetry.space_group_name_H-M   'P 1'
#
loop_
_entity.id
_entity.type
_entity.pdbx_description
1 polymer ?
#
loop_
_entity_poly.entity_id
_entity_poly.type
_entity_poly.pdbx_seq_one_letter_code
_entity_poly.pdbx_strand_id
1 'polypeptide(L)'
;MTASELRKIFLKYFEERGHKIVPSSSLLPDDPSVLLTTAGMQQFKPYFVGKADPKRDFGSLNTASIQKSFRTSDIDEVGDESHLTFFEMMGNFSFGGYFKKEAISYAKEFIESIGLAIQYVTVFKGDDKTPKDKESEKVWKTLGISDVREAGREDNFWGPTGTEGPCGPTTEIYINDTEIWNIVFNEYYCKSDGSLEPLKAPGVDTGMGLERLAMIAQGKQNIFETDLFSSITEILPAAMDIRVKRIVSDHARGVVFLLSDGVIPSNKEAGYVLRRLMRRMLVYEHILGNSYDSQAFFEIVGKEYSGFYNEINPETVRDEFVKEKEKFQKSVARGLKELERTGDIDAQSAFRLYESFGLPYEIIKELGGETAAGLTREDFDKEFEKHREASRAGREKKFGGHGLLLDTGELKAANEEELKIVTRLHTATHLLQAALRKVLGDKAHQAGSDITAERLRFDFTFDRKLKDEEIKKVEDLVNDAVERNLDMGCEELPYEDAVKTGALYFEREKYPETVKVYSAVDPKSGEIFSRELCGGPHVVHTRELGHFKITKEESVGAGTRRIRAIVE
;
A
#
# COMPACT_ATOMS: atom_id res chain seq x y z
N MET A 1 25.77 -18.16 11.11
CA MET A 1 25.81 -17.12 10.05
C MET A 1 24.67 -16.15 10.30
N THR A 2 24.93 -14.84 10.36
CA THR A 2 23.91 -13.82 10.62
C THR A 2 23.08 -13.53 9.36
N ALA A 3 21.89 -12.95 9.54
CA ALA A 3 21.06 -12.52 8.41
C ALA A 3 21.78 -11.44 7.55
N SER A 4 22.54 -10.55 8.17
CA SER A 4 23.37 -9.57 7.47
C SER A 4 24.46 -10.21 6.60
N GLU A 5 25.08 -11.27 7.08
CA GLU A 5 26.06 -12.05 6.29
C GLU A 5 25.38 -12.79 5.13
N LEU A 6 24.20 -13.38 5.37
CA LEU A 6 23.43 -14.07 4.33
C LEU A 6 23.04 -13.14 3.18
N ARG A 7 22.58 -11.91 3.49
CA ARG A 7 22.29 -10.88 2.46
C ARG A 7 23.52 -10.61 1.59
N LYS A 8 24.68 -10.37 2.21
CA LYS A 8 25.93 -10.04 1.52
C LYS A 8 26.43 -11.20 0.65
N ILE A 9 26.40 -12.41 1.20
CA ILE A 9 26.86 -13.61 0.48
C ILE A 9 25.96 -13.88 -0.72
N PHE A 10 24.63 -13.78 -0.58
CA PHE A 10 23.68 -13.97 -1.67
C PHE A 10 23.91 -12.98 -2.82
N LEU A 11 23.94 -11.70 -2.52
CA LEU A 11 24.15 -10.68 -3.56
C LEU A 11 25.50 -10.84 -4.24
N LYS A 12 26.57 -11.07 -3.49
CA LYS A 12 27.92 -11.30 -4.03
C LYS A 12 27.97 -12.55 -4.91
N TYR A 13 27.33 -13.65 -4.47
CA TYR A 13 27.30 -14.90 -5.22
C TYR A 13 26.70 -14.73 -6.63
N PHE A 14 25.60 -13.97 -6.74
CA PHE A 14 24.95 -13.71 -8.02
C PHE A 14 25.66 -12.63 -8.83
N GLU A 15 26.24 -11.62 -8.18
CA GLU A 15 27.07 -10.59 -8.87
C GLU A 15 28.26 -11.24 -9.58
N GLU A 16 28.97 -12.17 -8.91
CA GLU A 16 30.09 -12.93 -9.50
C GLU A 16 29.68 -13.81 -10.70
N ARG A 17 28.36 -14.08 -10.85
CA ARG A 17 27.76 -14.82 -11.97
C ARG A 17 27.08 -13.92 -13.02
N GLY A 18 27.43 -12.63 -13.01
CA GLY A 18 26.99 -11.66 -14.01
C GLY A 18 25.57 -11.13 -13.82
N HIS A 19 24.98 -11.29 -12.62
CA HIS A 19 23.71 -10.64 -12.30
C HIS A 19 23.94 -9.20 -11.88
N LYS A 20 23.10 -8.29 -12.38
CA LYS A 20 23.07 -6.91 -11.88
C LYS A 20 22.32 -6.87 -10.55
N ILE A 21 22.96 -6.34 -9.52
CA ILE A 21 22.29 -6.12 -8.24
C ILE A 21 21.34 -4.93 -8.37
N VAL A 22 20.07 -5.17 -8.07
CA VAL A 22 19.00 -4.18 -8.12
C VAL A 22 18.47 -3.98 -6.68
N PRO A 23 18.36 -2.74 -6.21
CA PRO A 23 17.79 -2.45 -4.89
C PRO A 23 16.34 -2.95 -4.77
N SER A 24 15.88 -3.11 -3.53
CA SER A 24 14.46 -3.34 -3.25
C SER A 24 13.60 -2.19 -3.79
N SER A 25 12.50 -2.53 -4.43
CA SER A 25 11.44 -1.53 -4.67
C SER A 25 10.67 -1.25 -3.37
N SER A 26 9.84 -0.20 -3.41
CA SER A 26 8.93 0.15 -2.31
C SER A 26 7.91 -0.96 -2.04
N LEU A 27 7.44 -1.04 -0.79
CA LEU A 27 6.25 -1.81 -0.43
C LEU A 27 4.96 -1.28 -1.07
N LEU A 28 4.96 0.01 -1.49
CA LEU A 28 3.89 0.57 -2.31
C LEU A 28 4.20 0.31 -3.79
N PRO A 29 3.52 -0.65 -4.43
CA PRO A 29 3.82 -1.04 -5.80
C PRO A 29 3.28 -0.03 -6.82
N ASP A 30 3.96 0.06 -7.98
CA ASP A 30 3.45 0.81 -9.15
C ASP A 30 2.29 0.06 -9.83
N ASP A 31 2.13 -1.24 -9.59
CA ASP A 31 1.02 -2.06 -10.11
C ASP A 31 -0.25 -1.84 -9.27
N PRO A 32 -1.29 -1.16 -9.81
CA PRO A 32 -2.51 -0.85 -9.07
C PRO A 32 -3.38 -2.08 -8.78
N SER A 33 -3.05 -3.24 -9.32
CA SER A 33 -3.78 -4.50 -9.09
C SER A 33 -3.45 -5.15 -7.74
N VAL A 34 -2.40 -4.69 -7.06
CA VAL A 34 -1.96 -5.19 -5.76
C VAL A 34 -1.78 -4.05 -4.76
N LEU A 35 -2.17 -4.30 -3.52
CA LEU A 35 -2.16 -3.29 -2.46
C LEU A 35 -0.75 -2.98 -1.93
N LEU A 36 0.06 -4.02 -1.77
CA LEU A 36 1.43 -3.97 -1.28
C LEU A 36 2.29 -4.94 -2.10
N THR A 37 3.59 -4.71 -2.15
CA THR A 37 4.54 -5.60 -2.82
C THR A 37 4.65 -6.92 -2.05
N THR A 38 4.26 -8.03 -2.69
CA THR A 38 4.17 -9.36 -2.08
C THR A 38 5.28 -10.31 -2.51
N ALA A 39 6.01 -9.98 -3.58
CA ALA A 39 7.02 -10.86 -4.18
C ALA A 39 8.12 -10.08 -4.88
N GLY A 40 9.32 -10.68 -4.95
CA GLY A 40 10.52 -10.10 -5.55
C GLY A 40 10.37 -9.76 -7.02
N MET A 41 9.57 -10.54 -7.76
CA MET A 41 9.39 -10.35 -9.19
C MET A 41 8.52 -9.15 -9.57
N GLN A 42 7.79 -8.52 -8.65
CA GLN A 42 6.83 -7.48 -9.01
C GLN A 42 7.49 -6.29 -9.73
N GLN A 43 8.64 -5.82 -9.25
CA GLN A 43 9.40 -4.76 -9.91
C GLN A 43 9.92 -5.18 -11.30
N PHE A 44 10.03 -6.48 -11.57
CA PHE A 44 10.57 -7.04 -12.81
C PHE A 44 9.50 -7.52 -13.79
N LYS A 45 8.22 -7.49 -13.44
CA LYS A 45 7.09 -7.91 -14.29
C LYS A 45 7.14 -7.32 -15.71
N PRO A 46 7.47 -6.00 -15.92
CA PRO A 46 7.57 -5.43 -17.27
C PRO A 46 8.62 -6.11 -18.18
N TYR A 47 9.71 -6.60 -17.59
CA TYR A 47 10.80 -7.25 -18.35
C TYR A 47 10.43 -8.65 -18.82
N PHE A 48 9.74 -9.43 -17.98
CA PHE A 48 9.24 -10.76 -18.37
C PHE A 48 8.22 -10.71 -19.51
N VAL A 49 7.43 -9.65 -19.59
CA VAL A 49 6.41 -9.49 -20.63
C VAL A 49 6.88 -8.66 -21.84
N GLY A 50 8.16 -8.25 -21.86
CA GLY A 50 8.76 -7.50 -22.96
C GLY A 50 8.28 -6.05 -23.09
N LYS A 51 7.72 -5.46 -22.01
CA LYS A 51 7.36 -4.04 -21.95
C LYS A 51 8.54 -3.13 -21.58
N ALA A 52 9.60 -3.71 -21.01
CA ALA A 52 10.85 -3.02 -20.68
C ALA A 52 12.07 -3.82 -21.19
N ASP A 53 13.20 -3.15 -21.38
CA ASP A 53 14.43 -3.76 -21.88
C ASP A 53 15.47 -3.90 -20.77
N PRO A 54 15.75 -5.14 -20.29
CA PRO A 54 16.69 -5.36 -19.19
C PRO A 54 18.14 -5.00 -19.55
N LYS A 55 18.52 -5.10 -20.85
CA LYS A 55 19.87 -4.69 -21.28
C LYS A 55 20.05 -3.18 -21.22
N ARG A 56 19.02 -2.43 -21.61
CA ARG A 56 19.05 -0.97 -21.54
C ARG A 56 19.07 -0.49 -20.07
N ASP A 57 18.21 -1.07 -19.23
CA ASP A 57 17.95 -0.54 -17.90
C ASP A 57 18.96 -1.07 -16.85
N PHE A 58 19.42 -2.32 -16.98
CA PHE A 58 20.35 -2.97 -16.05
C PHE A 58 21.75 -3.27 -16.65
N GLY A 59 21.90 -3.21 -17.95
CA GLY A 59 23.11 -3.67 -18.65
C GLY A 59 23.26 -5.19 -18.67
N SER A 60 22.28 -5.96 -18.19
CA SER A 60 22.29 -7.42 -18.08
C SER A 60 20.89 -8.00 -18.35
N LEU A 61 20.83 -9.24 -18.82
CA LEU A 61 19.59 -10.03 -18.87
C LEU A 61 19.26 -10.68 -17.51
N ASN A 62 20.18 -10.57 -16.54
CA ASN A 62 20.06 -11.24 -15.24
C ASN A 62 20.20 -10.22 -14.13
N THR A 63 19.34 -10.31 -13.12
CA THR A 63 19.37 -9.46 -11.93
C THR A 63 19.28 -10.28 -10.65
N ALA A 64 19.74 -9.72 -9.54
CA ALA A 64 19.47 -10.24 -8.21
C ALA A 64 19.06 -9.11 -7.27
N SER A 65 18.16 -9.40 -6.34
CA SER A 65 17.62 -8.42 -5.41
C SER A 65 17.25 -9.07 -4.08
N ILE A 66 17.21 -8.28 -3.03
CA ILE A 66 16.56 -8.64 -1.77
C ILE A 66 15.39 -7.67 -1.62
N GLN A 67 14.18 -8.18 -1.85
CA GLN A 67 12.96 -7.39 -1.94
C GLN A 67 12.22 -7.39 -0.61
N LYS A 68 11.88 -6.19 -0.12
CA LYS A 68 10.89 -6.00 0.95
C LYS A 68 9.55 -6.52 0.45
N SER A 69 8.95 -7.45 1.18
CA SER A 69 7.69 -8.08 0.82
C SER A 69 6.71 -8.03 1.99
N PHE A 70 5.44 -7.82 1.69
CA PHE A 70 4.40 -7.73 2.71
C PHE A 70 3.15 -8.50 2.28
N ARG A 71 2.74 -9.51 3.08
CA ARG A 71 1.56 -10.34 2.84
C ARG A 71 0.46 -10.01 3.85
N THR A 72 -0.60 -9.40 3.36
CA THR A 72 -1.77 -9.05 4.19
C THR A 72 -2.64 -10.24 4.55
N SER A 73 -2.59 -11.32 3.75
CA SER A 73 -3.27 -12.59 4.02
C SER A 73 -2.80 -13.23 5.32
N ASP A 74 -1.53 -13.07 5.64
CA ASP A 74 -0.88 -13.80 6.73
C ASP A 74 -1.05 -13.13 8.10
N ILE A 75 -1.63 -11.91 8.15
CA ILE A 75 -1.80 -11.13 9.41
C ILE A 75 -2.56 -11.93 10.49
N ASP A 76 -3.55 -12.71 10.10
CA ASP A 76 -4.38 -13.48 11.03
C ASP A 76 -3.64 -14.71 11.58
N GLU A 77 -2.66 -15.21 10.84
CA GLU A 77 -1.88 -16.41 11.17
C GLU A 77 -0.60 -16.11 11.97
N VAL A 78 -0.11 -14.86 11.87
CA VAL A 78 1.07 -14.43 12.65
C VAL A 78 0.88 -14.69 14.14
N GLY A 79 1.92 -15.29 14.72
CA GLY A 79 1.97 -15.77 16.11
C GLY A 79 2.32 -17.25 16.19
N ASP A 80 2.23 -17.98 15.10
CA ASP A 80 2.80 -19.31 14.94
C ASP A 80 4.34 -19.28 14.81
N GLU A 81 4.96 -20.30 14.29
CA GLU A 81 6.42 -20.45 14.22
C GLU A 81 7.05 -19.93 12.92
N SER A 82 6.22 -19.59 11.90
CA SER A 82 6.70 -19.39 10.53
C SER A 82 6.04 -18.29 9.74
N HIS A 83 4.82 -17.82 10.10
CA HIS A 83 4.13 -16.78 9.35
C HIS A 83 4.59 -15.38 9.75
N LEU A 84 4.79 -14.53 8.73
CA LEU A 84 5.21 -13.14 8.87
C LEU A 84 4.37 -12.25 7.96
N THR A 85 4.06 -11.04 8.44
CA THR A 85 3.47 -10.00 7.58
C THR A 85 4.52 -9.38 6.67
N PHE A 86 5.64 -8.98 7.25
CA PHE A 86 6.80 -8.44 6.54
C PHE A 86 7.94 -9.47 6.52
N PHE A 87 8.53 -9.68 5.36
CA PHE A 87 9.71 -10.52 5.19
C PHE A 87 10.56 -10.03 4.02
N GLU A 88 11.80 -10.50 4.00
CA GLU A 88 12.76 -10.20 2.93
C GLU A 88 12.83 -11.38 1.97
N MET A 89 12.49 -11.13 0.71
CA MET A 89 12.57 -12.13 -0.36
C MET A 89 13.86 -11.94 -1.16
N MET A 90 14.80 -12.85 -1.01
CA MET A 90 16.00 -12.93 -1.83
C MET A 90 15.66 -13.61 -3.16
N GLY A 91 15.99 -12.99 -4.27
CA GLY A 91 15.64 -13.50 -5.60
C GLY A 91 16.72 -13.22 -6.65
N ASN A 92 16.89 -14.18 -7.55
CA ASN A 92 17.64 -14.03 -8.78
C ASN A 92 16.70 -14.23 -9.97
N PHE A 93 16.88 -13.40 -10.99
CA PHE A 93 15.96 -13.27 -12.10
C PHE A 93 16.72 -13.37 -13.42
N SER A 94 16.11 -14.01 -14.43
CA SER A 94 16.63 -14.06 -15.77
C SER A 94 15.54 -13.75 -16.79
N PHE A 95 15.80 -12.78 -17.64
CA PHE A 95 14.89 -12.32 -18.69
C PHE A 95 15.34 -12.90 -20.05
N GLY A 96 15.42 -14.25 -20.13
CA GLY A 96 15.92 -14.97 -21.28
C GLY A 96 17.47 -15.05 -21.35
N GLY A 97 18.17 -14.81 -20.25
CA GLY A 97 19.63 -14.97 -20.17
C GLY A 97 20.04 -16.42 -19.88
N TYR A 98 19.35 -17.08 -18.98
CA TYR A 98 19.46 -18.51 -18.67
C TYR A 98 18.10 -19.06 -18.27
N PHE A 99 18.04 -20.40 -18.12
CA PHE A 99 16.79 -21.06 -17.76
C PHE A 99 16.99 -22.19 -16.75
N LYS A 100 16.17 -23.25 -16.79
CA LYS A 100 16.06 -24.30 -15.74
C LYS A 100 17.40 -24.86 -15.27
N LYS A 101 18.26 -25.26 -16.19
CA LYS A 101 19.51 -25.94 -15.84
C LYS A 101 20.43 -25.06 -14.99
N GLU A 102 20.68 -23.85 -15.44
CA GLU A 102 21.54 -22.90 -14.75
C GLU A 102 20.90 -22.44 -13.43
N ALA A 103 19.58 -22.12 -13.42
CA ALA A 103 18.88 -21.72 -12.23
C ALA A 103 18.98 -22.76 -11.10
N ILE A 104 18.72 -24.02 -11.42
CA ILE A 104 18.80 -25.14 -10.48
C ILE A 104 20.26 -25.35 -10.02
N SER A 105 21.25 -25.24 -10.94
CA SER A 105 22.66 -25.37 -10.58
C SER A 105 23.09 -24.27 -9.61
N TYR A 106 22.74 -23.01 -9.90
CA TYR A 106 23.04 -21.88 -9.01
C TYR A 106 22.42 -22.04 -7.64
N ALA A 107 21.18 -22.49 -7.56
CA ALA A 107 20.51 -22.70 -6.28
C ALA A 107 21.21 -23.76 -5.43
N LYS A 108 21.53 -24.92 -6.03
CA LYS A 108 22.27 -25.98 -5.34
C LYS A 108 23.65 -25.50 -4.87
N GLU A 109 24.44 -24.91 -5.77
CA GLU A 109 25.77 -24.40 -5.45
C GLU A 109 25.74 -23.34 -4.33
N PHE A 110 24.74 -22.45 -4.35
CA PHE A 110 24.58 -21.45 -3.30
C PHE A 110 24.32 -22.11 -1.94
N ILE A 111 23.34 -23.01 -1.86
CA ILE A 111 23.01 -23.73 -0.60
C ILE A 111 24.22 -24.46 -0.06
N GLU A 112 24.96 -25.16 -0.91
CA GLU A 112 26.18 -25.87 -0.51
C GLU A 112 27.30 -24.91 -0.07
N SER A 113 27.42 -23.74 -0.73
CA SER A 113 28.46 -22.75 -0.39
C SER A 113 28.30 -22.13 0.99
N ILE A 114 27.07 -22.12 1.53
CA ILE A 114 26.80 -21.68 2.91
C ILE A 114 26.78 -22.82 3.92
N GLY A 115 27.21 -24.03 3.50
CA GLY A 115 27.35 -25.19 4.37
C GLY A 115 26.05 -25.93 4.67
N LEU A 116 25.01 -25.72 3.88
CA LEU A 116 23.75 -26.43 4.01
C LEU A 116 23.61 -27.56 2.99
N ALA A 117 22.78 -28.54 3.30
CA ALA A 117 22.47 -29.66 2.42
C ALA A 117 20.97 -29.72 2.10
N ILE A 118 20.65 -29.88 0.83
CA ILE A 118 19.28 -30.05 0.37
C ILE A 118 18.76 -31.40 0.83
N GLN A 119 17.61 -31.43 1.50
CA GLN A 119 16.96 -32.66 1.96
C GLN A 119 16.20 -33.33 0.83
N TYR A 120 15.31 -32.60 0.20
CA TYR A 120 14.57 -33.01 -0.99
C TYR A 120 14.16 -31.76 -1.79
N VAL A 121 13.64 -32.00 -2.99
CA VAL A 121 13.07 -30.97 -3.84
C VAL A 121 11.71 -31.41 -4.37
N THR A 122 10.88 -30.42 -4.74
CA THR A 122 9.61 -30.69 -5.44
C THR A 122 9.69 -30.24 -6.88
N VAL A 123 8.87 -30.85 -7.75
CA VAL A 123 8.69 -30.45 -9.15
C VAL A 123 7.23 -30.56 -9.54
N PHE A 124 6.80 -29.76 -10.49
CA PHE A 124 5.42 -29.78 -10.97
C PHE A 124 5.05 -31.10 -11.63
N LYS A 125 4.03 -31.81 -11.12
CA LYS A 125 3.57 -33.09 -11.63
C LYS A 125 2.80 -33.02 -12.96
N GLY A 126 2.42 -31.80 -13.37
CA GLY A 126 1.53 -31.57 -14.52
C GLY A 126 0.05 -31.62 -14.15
N ASP A 127 -0.77 -31.08 -15.05
CA ASP A 127 -2.22 -31.13 -15.02
C ASP A 127 -2.79 -31.07 -16.45
N ASP A 128 -4.11 -30.92 -16.59
CA ASP A 128 -4.78 -30.85 -17.88
C ASP A 128 -4.37 -29.68 -18.76
N LYS A 129 -3.80 -28.61 -18.18
CA LYS A 129 -3.39 -27.39 -18.86
C LYS A 129 -1.89 -27.30 -19.13
N THR A 130 -1.08 -27.93 -18.29
CA THR A 130 0.38 -27.79 -18.33
C THR A 130 1.04 -29.15 -18.10
N PRO A 131 2.02 -29.57 -18.94
CA PRO A 131 2.68 -30.85 -18.78
C PRO A 131 3.58 -30.89 -17.54
N LYS A 132 3.88 -32.11 -17.08
CA LYS A 132 4.86 -32.36 -16.01
C LYS A 132 6.24 -31.79 -16.37
N ASP A 133 6.90 -31.16 -15.40
CA ASP A 133 8.28 -30.63 -15.55
C ASP A 133 9.33 -31.74 -15.40
N LYS A 134 9.50 -32.53 -16.47
CA LYS A 134 10.50 -33.59 -16.55
C LYS A 134 11.93 -33.05 -16.67
N GLU A 135 12.09 -31.81 -17.12
CA GLU A 135 13.41 -31.22 -17.30
C GLU A 135 14.02 -30.87 -15.95
N SER A 136 13.30 -30.20 -15.06
CA SER A 136 13.76 -29.90 -13.70
C SER A 136 14.05 -31.17 -12.90
N GLU A 137 13.17 -32.18 -13.00
CA GLU A 137 13.41 -33.50 -12.39
C GLU A 137 14.76 -34.11 -12.85
N LYS A 138 15.01 -34.10 -14.16
CA LYS A 138 16.26 -34.63 -14.73
C LYS A 138 17.48 -33.84 -14.28
N VAL A 139 17.40 -32.52 -14.23
CA VAL A 139 18.50 -31.65 -13.78
C VAL A 139 18.85 -31.95 -12.33
N TRP A 140 17.87 -31.99 -11.42
CA TRP A 140 18.09 -32.32 -10.02
C TRP A 140 18.77 -33.68 -9.82
N LYS A 141 18.26 -34.71 -10.50
CA LYS A 141 18.89 -36.06 -10.45
C LYS A 141 20.31 -36.05 -10.99
N THR A 142 20.60 -35.29 -12.05
CA THR A 142 21.95 -35.17 -12.61
C THR A 142 22.91 -34.49 -11.63
N LEU A 143 22.41 -33.56 -10.83
CA LEU A 143 23.17 -32.86 -9.79
C LEU A 143 23.29 -33.68 -8.47
N GLY A 144 22.77 -34.90 -8.44
CA GLY A 144 22.91 -35.81 -7.32
C GLY A 144 21.81 -35.71 -6.24
N ILE A 145 20.75 -34.94 -6.47
CA ILE A 145 19.58 -34.93 -5.61
C ILE A 145 18.65 -36.07 -6.04
N SER A 146 18.56 -37.10 -5.21
CA SER A 146 17.76 -38.32 -5.51
C SER A 146 16.31 -38.24 -5.04
N ASP A 147 16.02 -37.50 -3.94
CA ASP A 147 14.64 -37.30 -3.45
C ASP A 147 14.01 -36.11 -4.18
N VAL A 148 13.37 -36.40 -5.30
CA VAL A 148 12.61 -35.44 -6.13
C VAL A 148 11.15 -35.84 -6.09
N ARG A 149 10.34 -35.03 -5.43
CA ARG A 149 8.92 -35.29 -5.20
C ARG A 149 8.06 -34.50 -6.20
N GLU A 150 6.90 -35.06 -6.54
CA GLU A 150 5.94 -34.42 -7.46
C GLU A 150 4.83 -33.74 -6.67
N ALA A 151 4.54 -32.47 -6.98
CA ALA A 151 3.44 -31.75 -6.35
C ALA A 151 2.54 -31.08 -7.39
N GLY A 152 1.35 -30.66 -6.96
CA GLY A 152 0.30 -30.14 -7.82
C GLY A 152 0.47 -28.68 -8.18
N ARG A 153 -0.57 -28.12 -8.82
CA ARG A 153 -0.61 -26.71 -9.19
C ARG A 153 -0.62 -25.79 -7.98
N GLU A 154 -1.20 -26.21 -6.88
CA GLU A 154 -1.28 -25.43 -5.65
C GLU A 154 0.10 -25.18 -5.05
N ASP A 155 1.02 -26.15 -5.18
CA ASP A 155 2.37 -26.08 -4.62
C ASP A 155 3.41 -25.67 -5.69
N ASN A 156 3.40 -26.35 -6.85
CA ASN A 156 4.46 -26.22 -7.86
C ASN A 156 4.05 -25.53 -9.16
N PHE A 157 3.11 -24.58 -9.11
CA PHE A 157 2.84 -23.67 -10.21
C PHE A 157 2.55 -22.28 -9.67
N TRP A 158 3.35 -21.29 -10.05
CA TRP A 158 3.26 -19.95 -9.51
C TRP A 158 2.85 -18.90 -10.53
N GLY A 159 2.14 -17.88 -10.05
CA GLY A 159 1.67 -16.74 -10.82
C GLY A 159 0.24 -16.88 -11.35
N PRO A 160 -0.34 -15.77 -11.83
CA PRO A 160 0.28 -14.44 -11.92
C PRO A 160 0.23 -13.67 -10.61
N THR A 161 1.11 -12.68 -10.46
CA THR A 161 0.94 -11.64 -9.45
C THR A 161 -0.09 -10.63 -9.95
N GLY A 162 -1.16 -10.41 -9.20
CA GLY A 162 -2.30 -9.60 -9.64
C GLY A 162 -3.26 -10.38 -10.53
N THR A 163 -4.01 -9.67 -11.40
CA THR A 163 -5.07 -10.27 -12.23
C THR A 163 -4.56 -11.04 -13.44
N GLU A 164 -3.38 -10.67 -13.94
CA GLU A 164 -2.74 -11.31 -15.10
C GLU A 164 -1.22 -11.07 -15.08
N GLY A 165 -0.45 -11.94 -15.72
CA GLY A 165 0.99 -11.80 -15.78
C GLY A 165 1.76 -13.09 -16.08
N PRO A 166 3.10 -13.05 -15.97
CA PRO A 166 3.94 -14.21 -16.14
C PRO A 166 3.65 -15.26 -15.08
N CYS A 167 3.75 -16.52 -15.47
CA CYS A 167 3.50 -17.67 -14.62
C CYS A 167 4.20 -18.91 -15.18
N GLY A 168 4.30 -19.96 -14.36
CA GLY A 168 4.85 -21.23 -14.84
C GLY A 168 5.08 -22.25 -13.73
N PRO A 169 5.56 -23.46 -14.12
CA PRO A 169 5.90 -24.50 -13.18
C PRO A 169 7.06 -24.06 -12.28
N THR A 170 7.10 -24.60 -11.06
CA THR A 170 8.14 -24.30 -10.09
C THR A 170 8.85 -25.56 -9.64
N THR A 171 10.02 -25.36 -9.05
CA THR A 171 10.70 -26.35 -8.22
C THR A 171 11.07 -25.71 -6.90
N GLU A 172 10.84 -26.41 -5.82
CA GLU A 172 11.11 -25.92 -4.46
C GLU A 172 12.19 -26.74 -3.78
N ILE A 173 12.98 -26.07 -2.95
CA ILE A 173 14.07 -26.68 -2.18
C ILE A 173 13.66 -26.74 -0.71
N TYR A 174 13.78 -27.92 -0.11
CA TYR A 174 13.45 -28.19 1.28
C TYR A 174 14.70 -28.59 2.09
N ILE A 175 14.82 -28.01 3.27
CA ILE A 175 15.84 -28.33 4.27
C ILE A 175 15.13 -28.45 5.63
N ASN A 176 15.31 -29.58 6.34
CA ASN A 176 14.61 -29.88 7.60
C ASN A 176 13.08 -29.73 7.47
N ASP A 177 12.52 -30.26 6.39
CA ASP A 177 11.09 -30.18 6.03
C ASP A 177 10.52 -28.75 5.91
N THR A 178 11.40 -27.76 5.83
CA THR A 178 11.04 -26.36 5.59
C THR A 178 11.36 -25.98 4.14
N GLU A 179 10.37 -25.43 3.44
CA GLU A 179 10.58 -24.80 2.13
C GLU A 179 11.46 -23.56 2.29
N ILE A 180 12.63 -23.58 1.65
CA ILE A 180 13.62 -22.51 1.72
C ILE A 180 13.57 -21.64 0.47
N TRP A 181 13.43 -22.23 -0.70
CA TRP A 181 13.57 -21.54 -1.97
C TRP A 181 12.58 -22.06 -3.01
N ASN A 182 11.82 -21.17 -3.60
CA ASN A 182 10.96 -21.46 -4.75
C ASN A 182 11.60 -20.88 -6.02
N ILE A 183 11.76 -21.71 -7.05
CA ILE A 183 12.33 -21.34 -8.35
C ILE A 183 11.23 -21.48 -9.39
N VAL A 184 10.77 -20.35 -9.93
CA VAL A 184 9.69 -20.25 -10.90
C VAL A 184 10.24 -20.17 -12.32
N PHE A 185 9.75 -21.02 -13.19
CA PHE A 185 10.07 -20.99 -14.61
C PHE A 185 8.92 -20.32 -15.37
N ASN A 186 9.04 -19.01 -15.57
CA ASN A 186 8.06 -18.22 -16.32
C ASN A 186 8.06 -18.64 -17.79
N GLU A 187 7.18 -19.59 -18.12
CA GLU A 187 7.00 -20.11 -19.48
C GLU A 187 5.75 -19.51 -20.14
N TYR A 188 4.80 -19.05 -19.35
CA TYR A 188 3.50 -18.61 -19.82
C TYR A 188 3.14 -17.21 -19.33
N TYR A 189 2.22 -16.59 -20.06
CA TYR A 189 1.43 -15.45 -19.61
C TYR A 189 0.04 -15.96 -19.23
N CYS A 190 -0.35 -15.81 -17.98
CA CYS A 190 -1.68 -16.13 -17.49
C CYS A 190 -2.58 -14.90 -17.66
N LYS A 191 -3.66 -15.04 -18.44
CA LYS A 191 -4.67 -14.01 -18.64
C LYS A 191 -5.68 -13.99 -17.49
N SER A 192 -6.45 -12.92 -17.43
CA SER A 192 -7.51 -12.72 -16.41
C SER A 192 -8.60 -13.80 -16.44
N ASP A 193 -8.80 -14.49 -17.56
CA ASP A 193 -9.70 -15.64 -17.71
C ASP A 193 -9.07 -17.00 -17.32
N GLY A 194 -7.80 -17.00 -16.86
CA GLY A 194 -7.04 -18.17 -16.48
C GLY A 194 -6.49 -18.99 -17.66
N SER A 195 -6.57 -18.47 -18.88
CA SER A 195 -5.92 -19.09 -20.05
C SER A 195 -4.40 -18.78 -20.05
N LEU A 196 -3.62 -19.71 -20.62
CA LEU A 196 -2.17 -19.63 -20.67
C LEU A 196 -1.69 -19.41 -22.10
N GLU A 197 -0.85 -18.41 -22.31
CA GLU A 197 -0.15 -18.17 -23.57
C GLU A 197 1.36 -18.31 -23.37
N PRO A 198 2.11 -19.01 -24.24
CA PRO A 198 3.55 -19.10 -24.11
C PRO A 198 4.22 -17.72 -24.18
N LEU A 199 5.15 -17.44 -23.27
CA LEU A 199 5.99 -16.23 -23.34
C LEU A 199 6.95 -16.32 -24.53
N LYS A 200 7.24 -15.17 -25.15
CA LYS A 200 8.20 -15.08 -26.26
C LYS A 200 9.61 -15.47 -25.84
N ALA A 201 9.99 -15.13 -24.63
CA ALA A 201 11.25 -15.49 -24.00
C ALA A 201 10.94 -16.03 -22.58
N PRO A 202 11.13 -17.35 -22.36
CA PRO A 202 11.04 -17.90 -21.01
C PRO A 202 12.04 -17.23 -20.06
N GLY A 203 11.66 -17.11 -18.81
CA GLY A 203 12.49 -16.46 -17.81
C GLY A 203 12.48 -17.21 -16.48
N VAL A 204 13.40 -16.82 -15.61
CA VAL A 204 13.52 -17.36 -14.25
C VAL A 204 13.19 -16.27 -13.25
N ASP A 205 12.32 -16.61 -12.32
CA ASP A 205 12.00 -15.84 -11.13
C ASP A 205 12.23 -16.72 -9.92
N THR A 206 12.91 -16.22 -8.88
CA THR A 206 13.11 -17.01 -7.67
C THR A 206 12.74 -16.22 -6.43
N GLY A 207 12.27 -16.93 -5.41
CA GLY A 207 11.96 -16.36 -4.10
C GLY A 207 12.45 -17.26 -2.97
N MET A 208 13.39 -16.74 -2.17
CA MET A 208 13.93 -17.37 -0.98
C MET A 208 13.70 -16.46 0.22
N GLY A 209 12.92 -16.91 1.21
CA GLY A 209 12.71 -16.15 2.45
C GLY A 209 13.98 -16.06 3.28
N LEU A 210 14.50 -14.84 3.49
CA LEU A 210 15.70 -14.63 4.31
C LEU A 210 15.50 -15.17 5.73
N GLU A 211 14.33 -14.97 6.31
CA GLU A 211 14.00 -15.38 7.67
C GLU A 211 14.05 -16.91 7.83
N ARG A 212 13.49 -17.64 6.85
CA ARG A 212 13.56 -19.12 6.83
C ARG A 212 15.00 -19.61 6.63
N LEU A 213 15.73 -18.98 5.70
CA LEU A 213 17.15 -19.33 5.49
C LEU A 213 17.98 -19.04 6.73
N ALA A 214 17.78 -17.90 7.40
CA ALA A 214 18.47 -17.54 8.64
C ALA A 214 18.15 -18.54 9.76
N MET A 215 16.89 -18.96 9.89
CA MET A 215 16.48 -19.98 10.85
C MET A 215 17.30 -21.27 10.67
N ILE A 216 17.37 -21.78 9.45
CA ILE A 216 18.13 -23.00 9.14
C ILE A 216 19.63 -22.79 9.35
N ALA A 217 20.20 -21.70 8.83
CA ALA A 217 21.64 -21.41 8.91
C ALA A 217 22.13 -21.16 10.36
N GLN A 218 21.24 -20.73 11.24
CA GLN A 218 21.51 -20.50 12.67
C GLN A 218 21.12 -21.70 13.54
N GLY A 219 20.58 -22.79 12.97
CA GLY A 219 20.12 -23.97 13.70
C GLY A 219 19.00 -23.69 14.70
N LYS A 220 18.10 -22.76 14.36
CA LYS A 220 16.96 -22.38 15.20
C LYS A 220 15.73 -23.22 14.88
N GLN A 221 14.81 -23.34 15.87
CA GLN A 221 13.58 -24.12 15.71
C GLN A 221 12.45 -23.31 15.06
N ASN A 222 12.48 -21.98 15.22
CA ASN A 222 11.52 -21.06 14.59
C ASN A 222 12.21 -19.75 14.19
N ILE A 223 11.56 -19.00 13.32
CA ILE A 223 12.12 -17.75 12.76
C ILE A 223 12.32 -16.66 13.82
N PHE A 224 11.53 -16.65 14.89
CA PHE A 224 11.60 -15.64 15.95
C PHE A 224 12.78 -15.82 16.91
N GLU A 225 13.51 -16.93 16.81
CA GLU A 225 14.76 -17.16 17.54
C GLU A 225 16.00 -16.68 16.79
N THR A 226 15.84 -16.24 15.55
CA THR A 226 16.96 -15.73 14.73
C THR A 226 17.42 -14.36 15.20
N ASP A 227 18.58 -13.93 14.73
CA ASP A 227 19.14 -12.61 14.97
C ASP A 227 18.24 -11.46 14.45
N LEU A 228 17.34 -11.74 13.50
CA LEU A 228 16.35 -10.79 13.00
C LEU A 228 15.29 -10.40 14.03
N PHE A 229 15.05 -11.23 15.05
CA PHE A 229 13.99 -11.04 16.03
C PHE A 229 14.48 -11.03 17.49
N SER A 230 15.63 -11.64 17.78
CA SER A 230 16.11 -11.83 19.16
C SER A 230 16.18 -10.51 19.93
N SER A 231 16.71 -9.45 19.32
CA SER A 231 16.82 -8.13 19.95
C SER A 231 15.45 -7.51 20.30
N ILE A 232 14.39 -7.82 19.55
CA ILE A 232 13.02 -7.36 19.84
C ILE A 232 12.42 -8.23 20.94
N THR A 233 12.57 -9.55 20.85
CA THR A 233 11.97 -10.48 21.81
C THR A 233 12.57 -10.37 23.20
N GLU A 234 13.87 -10.02 23.32
CA GLU A 234 14.58 -9.84 24.58
C GLU A 234 14.05 -8.69 25.45
N ILE A 235 13.53 -7.63 24.84
CA ILE A 235 12.95 -6.49 25.59
C ILE A 235 11.48 -6.70 25.97
N LEU A 236 10.84 -7.77 25.47
CA LEU A 236 9.47 -8.12 25.84
C LEU A 236 9.44 -8.84 27.19
N PRO A 237 8.40 -8.61 28.03
CA PRO A 237 8.27 -9.25 29.32
C PRO A 237 8.41 -10.77 29.24
N ALA A 238 9.19 -11.38 30.16
CA ALA A 238 9.40 -12.82 30.17
C ALA A 238 8.08 -13.61 30.32
N ALA A 239 7.15 -13.09 31.10
CA ALA A 239 5.82 -13.69 31.34
C ALA A 239 4.81 -13.49 30.21
N MET A 240 5.17 -12.71 29.15
CA MET A 240 4.29 -12.51 28.00
C MET A 240 4.11 -13.83 27.25
N ASP A 241 2.87 -14.10 26.82
CA ASP A 241 2.54 -15.26 25.98
C ASP A 241 3.40 -15.28 24.71
N ILE A 242 3.88 -16.47 24.33
CA ILE A 242 4.82 -16.62 23.21
C ILE A 242 4.21 -16.19 21.89
N ARG A 243 2.93 -16.48 21.68
CA ARG A 243 2.21 -16.06 20.46
C ARG A 243 2.13 -14.55 20.39
N VAL A 244 1.83 -13.87 21.50
CA VAL A 244 1.79 -12.40 21.57
C VAL A 244 3.17 -11.81 21.34
N LYS A 245 4.25 -12.41 21.87
CA LYS A 245 5.64 -11.98 21.57
C LYS A 245 5.93 -12.02 20.08
N ARG A 246 5.57 -13.10 19.41
CA ARG A 246 5.77 -13.28 17.97
C ARG A 246 4.99 -12.22 17.18
N ILE A 247 3.70 -12.00 17.52
CA ILE A 247 2.86 -10.97 16.89
C ILE A 247 3.48 -9.58 17.03
N VAL A 248 3.85 -9.19 18.25
CA VAL A 248 4.43 -7.86 18.50
C VAL A 248 5.75 -7.68 17.74
N SER A 249 6.59 -8.72 17.71
CA SER A 249 7.88 -8.68 17.01
C SER A 249 7.74 -8.56 15.48
N ASP A 250 6.83 -9.34 14.89
CA ASP A 250 6.51 -9.23 13.47
C ASP A 250 5.94 -7.85 13.13
N HIS A 251 4.93 -7.42 13.87
CA HIS A 251 4.25 -6.15 13.61
C HIS A 251 5.18 -4.95 13.80
N ALA A 252 6.13 -5.00 14.74
CA ALA A 252 7.13 -3.95 14.91
C ALA A 252 7.97 -3.76 13.63
N ARG A 253 8.43 -4.86 13.01
CA ARG A 253 9.13 -4.80 11.72
C ARG A 253 8.23 -4.28 10.61
N GLY A 254 7.02 -4.85 10.48
CA GLY A 254 6.05 -4.43 9.46
C GLY A 254 5.71 -2.94 9.53
N VAL A 255 5.50 -2.39 10.74
CA VAL A 255 5.23 -0.97 10.97
C VAL A 255 6.41 -0.10 10.54
N VAL A 256 7.65 -0.47 10.90
CA VAL A 256 8.85 0.29 10.50
C VAL A 256 8.96 0.38 9.00
N PHE A 257 8.85 -0.74 8.29
CA PHE A 257 9.02 -0.76 6.83
C PHE A 257 7.88 -0.07 6.08
N LEU A 258 6.62 -0.24 6.51
CA LEU A 258 5.49 0.48 5.90
C LEU A 258 5.62 2.00 6.07
N LEU A 259 5.95 2.47 7.28
CA LEU A 259 6.15 3.91 7.52
C LEU A 259 7.36 4.47 6.76
N SER A 260 8.46 3.71 6.68
CA SER A 260 9.66 4.11 5.94
C SER A 260 9.42 4.22 4.44
N ASP A 261 8.52 3.41 3.90
CA ASP A 261 8.07 3.48 2.50
C ASP A 261 6.94 4.51 2.27
N GLY A 262 6.63 5.34 3.27
CA GLY A 262 5.72 6.47 3.14
C GLY A 262 4.24 6.14 3.35
N VAL A 263 3.90 4.95 3.86
CA VAL A 263 2.52 4.62 4.22
C VAL A 263 2.10 5.43 5.45
N ILE A 264 0.97 6.11 5.36
CA ILE A 264 0.40 6.89 6.48
C ILE A 264 -0.81 6.15 7.06
N PRO A 265 -0.92 6.00 8.41
CA PRO A 265 -2.06 5.32 9.03
C PRO A 265 -3.41 5.96 8.64
N SER A 266 -4.30 5.18 8.04
CA SER A 266 -5.60 5.66 7.55
C SER A 266 -6.69 4.58 7.68
N ASN A 267 -7.90 4.87 7.21
CA ASN A 267 -9.01 3.90 7.16
C ASN A 267 -9.13 3.19 5.80
N LYS A 268 -8.13 3.32 4.91
CA LYS A 268 -8.19 2.79 3.55
C LYS A 268 -6.85 2.18 3.16
N GLU A 269 -6.91 1.17 2.28
CA GLU A 269 -5.75 0.63 1.56
C GLU A 269 -4.57 0.25 2.49
N ALA A 270 -3.34 0.49 2.06
CA ALA A 270 -2.13 0.21 2.84
C ALA A 270 -2.13 0.92 4.21
N GLY A 271 -2.71 2.12 4.31
CA GLY A 271 -2.82 2.84 5.58
C GLY A 271 -3.76 2.16 6.58
N TYR A 272 -4.78 1.43 6.12
CA TYR A 272 -5.62 0.60 6.97
C TYR A 272 -4.84 -0.60 7.53
N VAL A 273 -4.05 -1.26 6.68
CA VAL A 273 -3.18 -2.36 7.10
C VAL A 273 -2.20 -1.90 8.18
N LEU A 274 -1.47 -0.81 7.91
CA LEU A 274 -0.55 -0.23 8.88
C LEU A 274 -1.23 0.09 10.21
N ARG A 275 -2.38 0.76 10.20
CA ARG A 275 -3.14 1.10 11.40
C ARG A 275 -3.58 -0.14 12.18
N ARG A 276 -3.95 -1.21 11.49
CA ARG A 276 -4.33 -2.50 12.09
C ARG A 276 -3.17 -3.11 12.88
N LEU A 277 -1.96 -3.15 12.32
CA LEU A 277 -0.76 -3.63 13.01
C LEU A 277 -0.44 -2.77 14.24
N MET A 278 -0.38 -1.45 14.07
CA MET A 278 -0.09 -0.51 15.16
C MET A 278 -1.06 -0.68 16.33
N ARG A 279 -2.37 -0.76 16.04
CA ARG A 279 -3.39 -0.90 17.06
C ARG A 279 -3.33 -2.26 17.76
N ARG A 280 -3.00 -3.34 17.04
CA ARG A 280 -2.82 -4.66 17.65
C ARG A 280 -1.69 -4.64 18.68
N MET A 281 -0.53 -4.05 18.34
CA MET A 281 0.57 -3.84 19.29
C MET A 281 0.15 -3.00 20.51
N LEU A 282 -0.57 -1.91 20.29
CA LEU A 282 -1.03 -0.99 21.33
C LEU A 282 -2.06 -1.62 22.27
N VAL A 283 -2.90 -2.53 21.79
CA VAL A 283 -3.82 -3.28 22.65
C VAL A 283 -3.05 -4.21 23.58
N TYR A 284 -2.08 -4.96 23.08
CA TYR A 284 -1.24 -5.82 23.93
C TYR A 284 -0.42 -5.01 24.93
N GLU A 285 0.15 -3.87 24.55
CA GLU A 285 0.82 -2.95 25.46
C GLU A 285 -0.13 -2.49 26.58
N HIS A 286 -1.37 -2.13 26.26
CA HIS A 286 -2.38 -1.71 27.22
C HIS A 286 -2.81 -2.84 28.18
N ILE A 287 -3.12 -4.04 27.66
CA ILE A 287 -3.56 -5.20 28.46
C ILE A 287 -2.48 -5.61 29.45
N LEU A 288 -1.22 -5.53 29.05
CA LEU A 288 -0.07 -5.87 29.89
C LEU A 288 0.36 -4.72 30.82
N GLY A 289 -0.51 -3.73 31.03
CA GLY A 289 -0.27 -2.62 31.96
C GLY A 289 0.88 -1.72 31.55
N ASN A 290 1.15 -1.58 30.26
CA ASN A 290 2.29 -0.86 29.68
C ASN A 290 3.65 -1.37 30.22
N SER A 291 3.77 -2.68 30.37
CA SER A 291 4.99 -3.34 30.87
C SER A 291 6.16 -3.31 29.87
N TYR A 292 5.96 -2.85 28.65
CA TYR A 292 6.96 -2.55 27.63
C TYR A 292 6.54 -1.29 26.87
N ASP A 293 7.50 -0.67 26.17
CA ASP A 293 7.23 0.48 25.31
C ASP A 293 7.43 0.09 23.85
N SER A 294 6.35 0.07 23.09
CA SER A 294 6.38 -0.25 21.65
C SER A 294 7.30 0.66 20.85
N GLN A 295 7.63 1.86 21.33
CA GLN A 295 8.53 2.79 20.64
C GLN A 295 9.99 2.29 20.63
N ALA A 296 10.40 1.53 21.65
CA ALA A 296 11.75 0.99 21.75
C ALA A 296 12.09 0.03 20.58
N PHE A 297 11.08 -0.62 19.99
CA PHE A 297 11.29 -1.51 18.85
C PHE A 297 11.78 -0.78 17.61
N PHE A 298 11.40 0.47 17.41
CA PHE A 298 11.74 1.22 16.19
C PHE A 298 13.22 1.56 16.13
N GLU A 299 13.84 1.86 17.27
CA GLU A 299 15.30 2.04 17.36
C GLU A 299 16.05 0.73 17.11
N ILE A 300 15.53 -0.39 17.64
CA ILE A 300 16.14 -1.72 17.45
C ILE A 300 16.07 -2.12 15.97
N VAL A 301 14.88 -2.05 15.37
CA VAL A 301 14.68 -2.38 13.94
C VAL A 301 15.48 -1.41 13.06
N GLY A 302 15.45 -0.12 13.38
CA GLY A 302 16.23 0.87 12.65
C GLY A 302 17.72 0.55 12.65
N LYS A 303 18.29 0.19 13.80
CA LYS A 303 19.71 -0.18 13.94
C LYS A 303 20.06 -1.45 13.15
N GLU A 304 19.17 -2.44 13.15
CA GLU A 304 19.38 -3.71 12.45
C GLU A 304 19.39 -3.54 10.94
N TYR A 305 18.52 -2.67 10.41
CA TYR A 305 18.24 -2.60 8.98
C TYR A 305 18.82 -1.38 8.26
N SER A 306 19.13 -0.28 8.95
CA SER A 306 19.60 0.99 8.31
C SER A 306 20.92 0.84 7.55
N GLY A 307 21.74 -0.18 7.89
CA GLY A 307 22.96 -0.50 7.14
C GLY A 307 22.71 -1.14 5.77
N PHE A 308 21.46 -1.56 5.47
CA PHE A 308 21.06 -2.19 4.22
C PHE A 308 19.94 -1.38 3.50
N TYR A 309 18.98 -0.83 4.26
CA TYR A 309 17.87 -0.02 3.76
C TYR A 309 18.04 1.43 4.24
N ASN A 310 18.51 2.31 3.35
CA ASN A 310 18.85 3.70 3.67
C ASN A 310 17.61 4.59 3.96
N GLU A 311 16.42 4.15 3.54
CA GLU A 311 15.16 4.86 3.75
C GLU A 311 14.62 4.78 5.18
N ILE A 312 15.13 3.87 6.01
CA ILE A 312 14.66 3.69 7.38
C ILE A 312 15.11 4.86 8.26
N ASN A 313 14.13 5.60 8.78
CA ASN A 313 14.33 6.69 9.71
C ASN A 313 13.51 6.43 11.00
N PRO A 314 14.15 5.95 12.08
CA PRO A 314 13.47 5.62 13.33
C PRO A 314 12.71 6.80 13.97
N GLU A 315 13.20 8.04 13.81
CA GLU A 315 12.53 9.22 14.37
C GLU A 315 11.19 9.48 13.68
N THR A 316 11.16 9.46 12.35
CA THR A 316 9.92 9.61 11.58
C THR A 316 8.93 8.50 11.89
N VAL A 317 9.40 7.26 12.01
CA VAL A 317 8.58 6.09 12.38
C VAL A 317 7.96 6.29 13.76
N ARG A 318 8.76 6.70 14.73
CA ARG A 318 8.30 6.96 16.10
C ARG A 318 7.25 8.07 16.15
N ASP A 319 7.47 9.19 15.45
CA ASP A 319 6.56 10.32 15.47
C ASP A 319 5.17 9.96 14.90
N GLU A 320 5.13 9.21 13.79
CA GLU A 320 3.85 8.75 13.22
C GLU A 320 3.16 7.71 14.12
N PHE A 321 3.92 6.83 14.75
CA PHE A 321 3.37 5.86 15.71
C PHE A 321 2.77 6.55 16.93
N VAL A 322 3.46 7.53 17.51
CA VAL A 322 2.98 8.30 18.66
C VAL A 322 1.67 9.02 18.34
N LYS A 323 1.55 9.62 17.17
CA LYS A 323 0.30 10.27 16.73
C LYS A 323 -0.89 9.29 16.70
N GLU A 324 -0.70 8.06 16.22
CA GLU A 324 -1.77 7.05 16.22
C GLU A 324 -2.02 6.50 17.64
N LYS A 325 -0.96 6.30 18.46
CA LYS A 325 -1.05 5.90 19.86
C LYS A 325 -1.91 6.86 20.66
N GLU A 326 -1.64 8.17 20.59
CA GLU A 326 -2.41 9.21 21.32
C GLU A 326 -3.89 9.23 20.92
N LYS A 327 -4.19 9.00 19.64
CA LYS A 327 -5.58 8.92 19.15
C LYS A 327 -6.28 7.68 19.68
N PHE A 328 -5.61 6.53 19.62
CA PHE A 328 -6.20 5.24 19.97
C PHE A 328 -6.34 5.04 21.48
N GLN A 329 -5.40 5.53 22.30
CA GLN A 329 -5.47 5.45 23.76
C GLN A 329 -6.75 6.04 24.34
N LYS A 330 -7.37 7.02 23.66
CA LYS A 330 -8.64 7.62 24.09
C LYS A 330 -9.85 6.68 23.98
N SER A 331 -9.76 5.64 23.17
CA SER A 331 -10.86 4.71 22.88
C SER A 331 -10.59 3.27 23.30
N VAL A 332 -9.33 2.83 23.37
CA VAL A 332 -8.97 1.41 23.60
C VAL A 332 -9.56 0.85 24.89
N ALA A 333 -9.41 1.54 26.01
CA ALA A 333 -9.93 1.08 27.31
C ALA A 333 -11.47 0.93 27.31
N ARG A 334 -12.18 1.85 26.63
CA ARG A 334 -13.64 1.76 26.47
C ARG A 334 -14.03 0.63 25.53
N GLY A 335 -13.27 0.44 24.46
CA GLY A 335 -13.50 -0.63 23.50
C GLY A 335 -13.31 -2.01 24.12
N LEU A 336 -12.27 -2.23 24.91
CA LEU A 336 -12.04 -3.47 25.63
C LEU A 336 -13.14 -3.76 26.65
N LYS A 337 -13.57 -2.74 27.41
CA LYS A 337 -14.69 -2.89 28.34
C LYS A 337 -16.01 -3.20 27.62
N GLU A 338 -16.24 -2.65 26.44
CA GLU A 338 -17.42 -2.97 25.66
C GLU A 338 -17.34 -4.39 25.08
N LEU A 339 -16.17 -4.82 24.64
CA LEU A 339 -15.91 -6.19 24.18
C LEU A 339 -16.26 -7.21 25.28
N GLU A 340 -15.80 -6.98 26.53
CA GLU A 340 -16.10 -7.84 27.67
C GLU A 340 -17.61 -7.90 28.00
N ARG A 341 -18.37 -6.84 27.72
CA ARG A 341 -19.82 -6.75 27.97
C ARG A 341 -20.67 -7.32 26.85
N THR A 342 -20.10 -7.43 25.66
CA THR A 342 -20.79 -7.98 24.49
C THR A 342 -20.91 -9.50 24.71
N GLY A 343 -22.13 -10.03 24.63
CA GLY A 343 -22.38 -11.47 24.69
C GLY A 343 -21.84 -12.18 23.44
N ASP A 344 -22.68 -12.92 22.72
CA ASP A 344 -22.25 -13.53 21.45
C ASP A 344 -21.83 -12.44 20.45
N ILE A 345 -20.60 -12.55 19.96
CA ILE A 345 -19.98 -11.59 19.05
C ILE A 345 -20.13 -12.11 17.63
N ASP A 346 -21.14 -11.61 16.95
CA ASP A 346 -21.32 -11.79 15.51
C ASP A 346 -20.56 -10.72 14.68
N ALA A 347 -20.64 -10.83 13.37
CA ALA A 347 -19.96 -9.90 12.46
C ALA A 347 -20.41 -8.43 12.63
N GLN A 348 -21.69 -8.21 12.94
CA GLN A 348 -22.24 -6.87 13.12
C GLN A 348 -21.75 -6.22 14.41
N SER A 349 -21.75 -6.95 15.53
CA SER A 349 -21.21 -6.47 16.81
C SER A 349 -19.71 -6.28 16.76
N ALA A 350 -18.97 -7.18 16.09
CA ALA A 350 -17.55 -7.03 15.86
C ALA A 350 -17.23 -5.78 15.03
N PHE A 351 -17.99 -5.55 13.95
CA PHE A 351 -17.81 -4.34 13.13
C PHE A 351 -18.12 -3.06 13.92
N ARG A 352 -19.14 -3.07 14.78
CA ARG A 352 -19.44 -1.93 15.67
C ARG A 352 -18.30 -1.64 16.65
N LEU A 353 -17.66 -2.67 17.21
CA LEU A 353 -16.48 -2.51 18.07
C LEU A 353 -15.29 -1.91 17.32
N TYR A 354 -15.08 -2.34 16.07
CA TYR A 354 -14.07 -1.76 15.18
C TYR A 354 -14.39 -0.30 14.84
N GLU A 355 -15.61 0.00 14.39
CA GLU A 355 -16.01 1.34 13.94
C GLU A 355 -15.99 2.37 15.08
N SER A 356 -16.56 2.01 16.24
CA SER A 356 -16.76 2.93 17.36
C SER A 356 -15.50 3.12 18.21
N PHE A 357 -14.69 2.09 18.37
CA PHE A 357 -13.54 2.09 19.28
C PHE A 357 -12.21 1.83 18.57
N GLY A 358 -12.25 1.38 17.34
CA GLY A 358 -11.06 1.09 16.52
C GLY A 358 -10.37 -0.22 16.89
N LEU A 359 -11.05 -1.16 17.57
CA LEU A 359 -10.47 -2.47 17.87
C LEU A 359 -10.28 -3.29 16.59
N PRO A 360 -9.07 -3.79 16.29
CA PRO A 360 -8.84 -4.68 15.16
C PRO A 360 -9.65 -5.99 15.28
N TYR A 361 -10.04 -6.56 14.16
CA TYR A 361 -10.74 -7.86 14.11
C TYR A 361 -10.01 -8.96 14.91
N GLU A 362 -8.69 -9.05 14.76
CA GLU A 362 -7.87 -10.05 15.43
C GLU A 362 -8.00 -9.97 16.94
N ILE A 363 -7.99 -8.74 17.46
CA ILE A 363 -8.17 -8.48 18.89
C ILE A 363 -9.58 -8.86 19.34
N ILE A 364 -10.60 -8.54 18.56
CA ILE A 364 -11.99 -8.89 18.86
C ILE A 364 -12.15 -10.41 18.88
N LYS A 365 -11.61 -11.11 17.87
CA LYS A 365 -11.66 -12.57 17.76
C LYS A 365 -10.90 -13.25 18.90
N GLU A 366 -9.70 -12.79 19.20
CA GLU A 366 -8.79 -13.39 20.18
C GLU A 366 -9.28 -13.18 21.62
N LEU A 367 -9.62 -11.94 21.98
CA LEU A 367 -10.07 -11.61 23.34
C LEU A 367 -11.54 -11.98 23.58
N GLY A 368 -12.35 -12.06 22.54
CA GLY A 368 -13.71 -12.57 22.63
C GLY A 368 -13.77 -14.07 22.92
N GLY A 369 -12.74 -14.85 22.58
CA GLY A 369 -12.66 -16.27 22.90
C GLY A 369 -13.90 -17.05 22.45
N GLU A 370 -14.58 -17.73 23.39
CA GLU A 370 -15.78 -18.53 23.10
C GLU A 370 -16.93 -17.68 22.56
N THR A 371 -17.11 -16.45 23.03
CA THR A 371 -18.19 -15.56 22.56
C THR A 371 -17.99 -15.11 21.10
N ALA A 372 -16.76 -15.12 20.61
CA ALA A 372 -16.41 -14.82 19.24
C ALA A 372 -16.12 -16.09 18.38
N ALA A 373 -16.41 -17.30 18.91
CA ALA A 373 -16.06 -18.56 18.22
C ALA A 373 -16.65 -18.64 16.80
N GLY A 374 -17.90 -18.18 16.61
CA GLY A 374 -18.60 -18.15 15.32
C GLY A 374 -18.17 -17.01 14.38
N LEU A 375 -17.39 -16.05 14.84
CA LEU A 375 -16.96 -14.91 14.04
C LEU A 375 -15.90 -15.33 13.02
N THR A 376 -16.17 -15.11 11.73
CA THR A 376 -15.19 -15.34 10.65
C THR A 376 -14.68 -14.02 10.07
N ARG A 377 -13.49 -14.04 9.46
CA ARG A 377 -12.95 -12.89 8.74
C ARG A 377 -13.86 -12.50 7.58
N GLU A 378 -14.33 -13.47 6.83
CA GLU A 378 -15.19 -13.26 5.67
C GLU A 378 -16.49 -12.53 6.04
N ASP A 379 -17.14 -12.90 7.14
CA ASP A 379 -18.38 -12.27 7.57
C ASP A 379 -18.14 -10.86 8.12
N PHE A 380 -17.03 -10.64 8.82
CA PHE A 380 -16.61 -9.30 9.25
C PHE A 380 -16.34 -8.39 8.05
N ASP A 381 -15.62 -8.87 7.04
CA ASP A 381 -15.30 -8.12 5.82
C ASP A 381 -16.56 -7.82 5.00
N LYS A 382 -17.57 -8.71 4.99
CA LYS A 382 -18.89 -8.41 4.41
C LYS A 382 -19.59 -7.25 5.12
N GLU A 383 -19.57 -7.19 6.45
CA GLU A 383 -20.13 -6.04 7.20
C GLU A 383 -19.34 -4.76 6.92
N PHE A 384 -18.02 -4.85 6.84
CA PHE A 384 -17.16 -3.73 6.45
C PHE A 384 -17.52 -3.18 5.07
N GLU A 385 -17.71 -4.06 4.07
CA GLU A 385 -18.13 -3.67 2.72
C GLU A 385 -19.54 -3.08 2.69
N LYS A 386 -20.51 -3.70 3.37
CA LYS A 386 -21.87 -3.14 3.50
C LYS A 386 -21.84 -1.72 4.06
N HIS A 387 -21.04 -1.48 5.11
CA HIS A 387 -20.90 -0.15 5.67
C HIS A 387 -20.24 0.82 4.68
N ARG A 388 -19.23 0.37 3.93
CA ARG A 388 -18.57 1.14 2.89
C ARG A 388 -19.53 1.50 1.76
N GLU A 389 -20.35 0.55 1.32
CA GLU A 389 -21.41 0.75 0.34
C GLU A 389 -22.52 1.66 0.87
N ALA A 390 -22.98 1.45 2.10
CA ALA A 390 -23.96 2.32 2.75
C ALA A 390 -23.42 3.75 2.94
N SER A 391 -22.13 3.89 3.27
CA SER A 391 -21.46 5.19 3.34
C SER A 391 -21.30 5.84 1.95
N ARG A 392 -21.09 5.04 0.89
CA ARG A 392 -21.12 5.50 -0.51
C ARG A 392 -22.55 5.82 -0.94
N ALA A 393 -23.51 4.92 -0.72
CA ALA A 393 -24.92 5.12 -1.02
C ALA A 393 -25.57 6.19 -0.14
N GLY A 394 -25.13 6.37 1.10
CA GLY A 394 -25.53 7.48 1.97
C GLY A 394 -24.99 8.83 1.50
N ARG A 395 -23.81 8.83 0.86
CA ARG A 395 -23.34 9.97 0.05
C ARG A 395 -24.21 10.15 -1.19
N GLU A 396 -24.46 9.09 -1.94
CA GLU A 396 -25.33 9.12 -3.12
C GLU A 396 -26.78 9.48 -2.78
N LYS A 397 -27.36 8.96 -1.69
CA LYS A 397 -28.71 9.31 -1.21
C LYS A 397 -28.80 10.71 -0.57
N LYS A 398 -27.78 11.17 0.14
CA LYS A 398 -27.71 12.58 0.56
C LYS A 398 -27.52 13.53 -0.62
N PHE A 399 -27.05 13.04 -1.74
CA PHE A 399 -26.81 13.76 -2.98
C PHE A 399 -27.81 13.39 -4.09
N GLY A 400 -29.05 13.02 -3.71
CA GLY A 400 -30.28 13.04 -4.48
C GLY A 400 -30.26 12.30 -5.80
N GLY A 401 -31.34 11.57 -6.01
CA GLY A 401 -31.70 10.87 -7.21
C GLY A 401 -31.46 11.57 -8.53
N HIS A 402 -31.33 10.73 -9.55
CA HIS A 402 -31.46 11.02 -10.99
C HIS A 402 -31.12 12.44 -11.44
N GLY A 403 -29.85 12.86 -11.33
CA GLY A 403 -29.37 14.13 -11.85
C GLY A 403 -28.46 13.93 -13.07
N LEU A 404 -28.31 14.96 -13.88
CA LEU A 404 -27.34 15.03 -14.96
C LEU A 404 -25.92 14.80 -14.40
N LEU A 405 -25.28 13.69 -14.81
CA LEU A 405 -23.84 13.47 -14.59
C LEU A 405 -23.09 14.39 -15.53
N LEU A 406 -22.30 15.29 -14.97
CA LEU A 406 -21.32 16.04 -15.74
C LEU A 406 -20.03 15.22 -15.84
N ASP A 407 -19.30 15.32 -16.92
CA ASP A 407 -18.15 14.49 -17.30
C ASP A 407 -17.02 14.42 -16.23
N THR A 408 -17.06 15.29 -15.22
CA THR A 408 -16.05 15.36 -14.14
C THR A 408 -16.39 14.55 -12.90
N GLY A 409 -17.60 13.97 -12.79
CA GLY A 409 -18.02 13.17 -11.63
C GLY A 409 -18.13 13.91 -10.28
N GLU A 410 -17.59 15.12 -10.17
CA GLU A 410 -17.58 15.94 -8.94
C GLU A 410 -18.83 16.83 -8.78
N LEU A 411 -19.52 17.14 -9.88
CA LEU A 411 -20.65 18.05 -9.95
C LEU A 411 -21.95 17.28 -10.07
N LYS A 412 -22.91 17.57 -9.21
CA LYS A 412 -24.22 16.88 -9.16
C LYS A 412 -25.33 17.91 -9.14
N ALA A 413 -26.15 17.95 -10.20
CA ALA A 413 -27.32 18.79 -10.31
C ALA A 413 -28.53 17.95 -10.70
N ALA A 414 -29.68 18.15 -10.06
CA ALA A 414 -30.93 17.44 -10.37
C ALA A 414 -31.71 18.06 -11.55
N ASN A 415 -31.47 19.32 -11.85
CA ASN A 415 -32.14 20.10 -12.90
C ASN A 415 -31.26 21.27 -13.35
N GLU A 416 -31.72 22.03 -14.38
CA GLU A 416 -30.99 23.16 -14.93
C GLU A 416 -30.78 24.34 -13.95
N GLU A 417 -31.67 24.53 -12.99
CA GLU A 417 -31.52 25.58 -11.97
C GLU A 417 -30.41 25.22 -10.99
N GLU A 418 -30.40 23.98 -10.52
CA GLU A 418 -29.28 23.47 -9.69
C GLU A 418 -27.97 23.48 -10.45
N LEU A 419 -27.98 23.16 -11.75
CA LEU A 419 -26.77 23.20 -12.59
C LEU A 419 -26.16 24.62 -12.61
N LYS A 420 -26.94 25.66 -12.68
CA LYS A 420 -26.46 27.06 -12.60
C LYS A 420 -25.79 27.33 -11.26
N ILE A 421 -26.40 26.89 -10.15
CA ILE A 421 -25.83 27.07 -8.81
C ILE A 421 -24.51 26.27 -8.66
N VAL A 422 -24.50 25.01 -9.10
CA VAL A 422 -23.32 24.15 -9.06
C VAL A 422 -22.19 24.72 -9.93
N THR A 423 -22.48 25.27 -11.10
CA THR A 423 -21.52 25.96 -11.98
C THR A 423 -20.87 27.16 -11.28
N ARG A 424 -21.68 27.99 -10.60
CA ARG A 424 -21.19 29.12 -9.78
C ARG A 424 -20.28 28.63 -8.66
N LEU A 425 -20.70 27.62 -7.89
CA LEU A 425 -19.92 27.03 -6.80
C LEU A 425 -18.64 26.34 -7.29
N HIS A 426 -18.64 25.76 -8.49
CA HIS A 426 -17.45 25.19 -9.10
C HIS A 426 -16.41 26.27 -9.43
N THR A 427 -16.84 27.38 -10.03
CA THR A 427 -15.93 28.50 -10.25
C THR A 427 -15.44 29.10 -8.93
N ALA A 428 -16.31 29.22 -7.91
CA ALA A 428 -15.91 29.64 -6.58
C ALA A 428 -14.85 28.73 -5.95
N THR A 429 -14.84 27.43 -6.26
CA THR A 429 -13.82 26.48 -5.77
C THR A 429 -12.44 26.83 -6.30
N HIS A 430 -12.30 27.18 -7.59
CA HIS A 430 -11.04 27.63 -8.18
C HIS A 430 -10.54 28.95 -7.56
N LEU A 431 -11.44 29.92 -7.36
CA LEU A 431 -11.08 31.17 -6.69
C LEU A 431 -10.66 30.92 -5.23
N LEU A 432 -11.36 30.03 -4.52
CA LEU A 432 -11.02 29.65 -3.14
C LEU A 432 -9.63 29.00 -3.06
N GLN A 433 -9.30 28.10 -3.97
CA GLN A 433 -7.97 27.47 -4.00
C GLN A 433 -6.88 28.52 -4.21
N ALA A 434 -7.04 29.40 -5.18
CA ALA A 434 -6.10 30.49 -5.44
C ALA A 434 -5.95 31.42 -4.23
N ALA A 435 -7.06 31.80 -3.57
CA ALA A 435 -7.06 32.63 -2.38
C ALA A 435 -6.37 31.95 -1.18
N LEU A 436 -6.63 30.66 -0.95
CA LEU A 436 -5.95 29.89 0.09
C LEU A 436 -4.44 29.86 -0.13
N ARG A 437 -3.97 29.62 -1.36
CA ARG A 437 -2.54 29.64 -1.68
C ARG A 437 -1.91 31.02 -1.49
N LYS A 438 -2.62 32.10 -1.84
CA LYS A 438 -2.15 33.48 -1.61
C LYS A 438 -2.01 33.81 -0.11
N VAL A 439 -2.87 33.27 0.75
CA VAL A 439 -2.87 33.55 2.20
C VAL A 439 -1.98 32.59 3.00
N LEU A 440 -1.99 31.30 2.65
CA LEU A 440 -1.32 30.23 3.42
C LEU A 440 -0.02 29.74 2.79
N GLY A 441 0.26 30.15 1.55
CA GLY A 441 1.42 29.70 0.77
C GLY A 441 1.16 28.42 -0.03
N ASP A 442 2.18 28.02 -0.80
CA ASP A 442 2.10 26.94 -1.77
C ASP A 442 1.85 25.55 -1.15
N LYS A 443 1.95 25.40 0.16
CA LYS A 443 1.64 24.14 0.87
C LYS A 443 0.13 23.82 0.92
N ALA A 444 -0.72 24.78 0.63
CA ALA A 444 -2.17 24.58 0.57
C ALA A 444 -2.55 23.97 -0.80
N HIS A 445 -2.59 22.65 -0.88
CA HIS A 445 -3.04 21.91 -2.07
C HIS A 445 -4.41 21.30 -1.86
N GLN A 446 -5.21 21.23 -2.93
CA GLN A 446 -6.48 20.53 -2.90
C GLN A 446 -6.26 19.05 -2.56
N ALA A 447 -7.01 18.55 -1.57
CA ALA A 447 -7.06 17.14 -1.16
C ALA A 447 -8.40 16.48 -1.51
N GLY A 448 -9.39 17.27 -1.93
CA GLY A 448 -10.70 16.82 -2.40
C GLY A 448 -11.71 17.96 -2.44
N SER A 449 -12.74 17.81 -3.25
CA SER A 449 -13.89 18.73 -3.33
C SER A 449 -15.20 17.96 -3.44
N ASP A 450 -16.30 18.66 -3.14
CA ASP A 450 -17.66 18.14 -3.31
C ASP A 450 -18.62 19.33 -3.39
N ILE A 451 -19.37 19.42 -4.50
CA ILE A 451 -20.19 20.55 -4.82
C ILE A 451 -21.63 20.09 -5.03
N THR A 452 -22.55 20.73 -4.33
CA THR A 452 -23.99 20.52 -4.43
C THR A 452 -24.68 21.86 -4.60
N ALA A 453 -25.97 21.88 -4.95
CA ALA A 453 -26.74 23.13 -5.02
C ALA A 453 -26.82 23.90 -3.67
N GLU A 454 -26.55 23.25 -2.56
CA GLU A 454 -26.61 23.88 -1.23
C GLU A 454 -25.26 24.51 -0.81
N ARG A 455 -24.13 23.95 -1.27
CA ARG A 455 -22.79 24.34 -0.80
C ARG A 455 -21.66 23.77 -1.66
N LEU A 456 -20.49 24.37 -1.55
CA LEU A 456 -19.22 23.72 -1.84
C LEU A 456 -18.56 23.21 -0.56
N ARG A 457 -17.81 22.11 -0.68
CA ARG A 457 -16.87 21.59 0.30
C ARG A 457 -15.50 21.50 -0.37
N PHE A 458 -14.49 22.07 0.27
CA PHE A 458 -13.12 22.08 -0.22
C PHE A 458 -12.18 21.55 0.87
N ASP A 459 -11.49 20.45 0.61
CA ASP A 459 -10.51 19.84 1.48
C ASP A 459 -9.12 20.18 0.96
N PHE A 460 -8.22 20.62 1.83
CA PHE A 460 -6.87 21.03 1.44
C PHE A 460 -5.84 20.67 2.50
N THR A 461 -4.56 20.53 2.08
CA THR A 461 -3.45 20.22 2.99
C THR A 461 -3.09 21.46 3.80
N PHE A 462 -3.16 21.33 5.13
CA PHE A 462 -2.67 22.33 6.07
C PHE A 462 -2.58 21.73 7.47
N ASP A 463 -1.54 22.05 8.22
CA ASP A 463 -1.16 21.35 9.45
C ASP A 463 -1.86 21.86 10.72
N ARG A 464 -2.44 23.06 10.69
CA ARG A 464 -3.11 23.70 11.82
C ARG A 464 -4.50 24.26 11.45
N LYS A 465 -5.27 24.65 12.47
CA LYS A 465 -6.50 25.42 12.29
C LYS A 465 -6.18 26.80 11.71
N LEU A 466 -7.01 27.26 10.77
CA LEU A 466 -6.94 28.63 10.26
C LEU A 466 -7.35 29.62 11.35
N LYS A 467 -6.66 30.77 11.37
CA LYS A 467 -7.07 31.91 12.20
C LYS A 467 -8.26 32.62 11.56
N ASP A 468 -9.11 33.24 12.36
CA ASP A 468 -10.28 33.96 11.86
C ASP A 468 -9.89 35.08 10.87
N GLU A 469 -8.73 35.72 11.09
CA GLU A 469 -8.17 36.71 10.15
C GLU A 469 -7.75 36.10 8.81
N GLU A 470 -7.25 34.85 8.81
CA GLU A 470 -6.87 34.14 7.58
C GLU A 470 -8.13 33.73 6.80
N ILE A 471 -9.16 33.24 7.49
CA ILE A 471 -10.46 32.90 6.89
C ILE A 471 -11.06 34.13 6.25
N LYS A 472 -11.06 35.26 6.96
CA LYS A 472 -11.57 36.52 6.44
C LYS A 472 -10.79 37.01 5.22
N LYS A 473 -9.45 36.95 5.25
CA LYS A 473 -8.62 37.31 4.10
C LYS A 473 -8.89 36.46 2.87
N VAL A 474 -9.12 35.15 3.05
CA VAL A 474 -9.47 34.24 1.96
C VAL A 474 -10.83 34.62 1.38
N GLU A 475 -11.82 34.87 2.23
CA GLU A 475 -13.16 35.29 1.81
C GLU A 475 -13.13 36.64 1.06
N ASP A 476 -12.41 37.62 1.61
CA ASP A 476 -12.23 38.94 1.01
C ASP A 476 -11.54 38.85 -0.37
N LEU A 477 -10.51 37.99 -0.54
CA LEU A 477 -9.83 37.79 -1.82
C LEU A 477 -10.75 37.16 -2.89
N VAL A 478 -11.59 36.18 -2.49
CA VAL A 478 -12.56 35.59 -3.42
C VAL A 478 -13.59 36.62 -3.84
N ASN A 479 -14.12 37.41 -2.90
CA ASN A 479 -15.09 38.46 -3.21
C ASN A 479 -14.49 39.63 -4.05
N ASP A 480 -13.21 39.99 -3.81
CA ASP A 480 -12.48 40.93 -4.68
C ASP A 480 -12.42 40.41 -6.13
N ALA A 481 -12.11 39.12 -6.33
CA ALA A 481 -12.08 38.51 -7.65
C ALA A 481 -13.48 38.49 -8.31
N VAL A 482 -14.54 38.37 -7.52
CA VAL A 482 -15.94 38.50 -8.01
C VAL A 482 -16.24 39.94 -8.39
N GLU A 483 -15.89 40.92 -7.57
CA GLU A 483 -16.12 42.36 -7.83
C GLU A 483 -15.32 42.87 -9.03
N ARG A 484 -14.09 42.42 -9.20
CA ARG A 484 -13.23 42.69 -10.36
C ARG A 484 -13.78 42.13 -11.66
N ASN A 485 -14.72 41.20 -11.58
CA ASN A 485 -15.43 40.58 -12.71
C ASN A 485 -14.46 39.90 -13.70
N LEU A 486 -13.67 38.97 -13.22
CA LEU A 486 -12.67 38.25 -14.03
C LEU A 486 -13.33 37.41 -15.13
N ASP A 487 -12.67 37.30 -16.27
CA ASP A 487 -13.10 36.46 -17.38
C ASP A 487 -12.61 35.01 -17.15
N MET A 488 -13.52 34.05 -17.31
CA MET A 488 -13.19 32.62 -17.23
C MET A 488 -12.87 32.11 -18.63
N GLY A 489 -11.57 32.10 -18.96
CA GLY A 489 -11.06 31.54 -20.21
C GLY A 489 -10.85 30.02 -20.11
N CYS A 490 -11.05 29.31 -21.22
CA CYS A 490 -10.76 27.88 -21.36
C CYS A 490 -9.87 27.67 -22.57
N GLU A 491 -8.75 26.98 -22.38
CA GLU A 491 -7.82 26.57 -23.43
C GLU A 491 -7.67 25.05 -23.43
N GLU A 492 -7.65 24.41 -24.60
CA GLU A 492 -7.34 22.99 -24.74
C GLU A 492 -5.87 22.86 -25.12
N LEU A 493 -5.09 22.16 -24.30
CA LEU A 493 -3.65 21.99 -24.46
C LEU A 493 -3.26 20.52 -24.28
N PRO A 494 -2.16 20.06 -24.92
CA PRO A 494 -1.52 18.82 -24.54
C PRO A 494 -1.16 18.85 -23.03
N TYR A 495 -1.33 17.73 -22.34
CA TYR A 495 -1.10 17.67 -20.88
C TYR A 495 0.27 18.22 -20.46
N GLU A 496 1.33 17.83 -21.17
CA GLU A 496 2.70 18.29 -20.86
C GLU A 496 2.84 19.83 -21.01
N ASP A 497 2.14 20.44 -21.94
CA ASP A 497 2.17 21.88 -22.15
C ASP A 497 1.30 22.60 -21.14
N ALA A 498 0.15 22.03 -20.79
CA ALA A 498 -0.73 22.55 -19.73
C ALA A 498 0.00 22.64 -18.37
N VAL A 499 0.78 21.63 -18.00
CA VAL A 499 1.59 21.64 -16.76
C VAL A 499 2.65 22.74 -16.80
N LYS A 500 3.30 22.97 -17.95
CA LYS A 500 4.31 24.06 -18.11
C LYS A 500 3.71 25.47 -17.94
N THR A 501 2.39 25.65 -18.11
CA THR A 501 1.73 26.94 -17.85
C THR A 501 1.65 27.31 -16.37
N GLY A 502 2.02 26.40 -15.45
CA GLY A 502 1.86 26.57 -14.02
C GLY A 502 0.42 26.34 -13.53
N ALA A 503 -0.43 25.72 -14.36
CA ALA A 503 -1.78 25.36 -13.98
C ALA A 503 -1.77 24.33 -12.84
N LEU A 504 -2.64 24.52 -11.85
CA LEU A 504 -2.80 23.57 -10.75
C LEU A 504 -3.53 22.31 -11.27
N TYR A 505 -3.12 21.16 -10.80
CA TYR A 505 -3.72 19.89 -11.17
C TYR A 505 -3.65 18.91 -9.98
N PHE A 506 -4.43 17.84 -10.08
CA PHE A 506 -4.49 16.80 -9.04
C PHE A 506 -3.49 15.70 -9.35
N GLU A 507 -2.38 15.62 -8.63
CA GLU A 507 -1.26 14.68 -8.91
C GLU A 507 -1.66 13.19 -8.90
N ARG A 508 -2.82 12.86 -8.31
CA ARG A 508 -3.32 11.47 -8.22
C ARG A 508 -4.28 11.08 -9.33
N GLU A 509 -4.61 11.98 -10.24
CA GLU A 509 -5.50 11.71 -11.37
C GLU A 509 -4.73 11.40 -12.65
N LYS A 510 -5.26 10.47 -13.45
CA LYS A 510 -4.76 10.22 -14.81
C LYS A 510 -5.48 11.17 -15.76
N TYR A 511 -4.73 12.09 -16.34
CA TYR A 511 -5.24 13.03 -17.32
C TYR A 511 -5.12 12.45 -18.75
N PRO A 512 -6.06 12.76 -19.65
CA PRO A 512 -5.95 12.44 -21.08
C PRO A 512 -4.79 13.21 -21.73
N GLU A 513 -4.40 12.82 -22.96
CA GLU A 513 -3.35 13.50 -23.73
C GLU A 513 -3.62 14.97 -23.97
N THR A 514 -4.90 15.36 -24.10
CA THR A 514 -5.35 16.75 -24.23
C THR A 514 -6.25 17.09 -23.06
N VAL A 515 -5.99 18.21 -22.40
CA VAL A 515 -6.69 18.67 -21.20
C VAL A 515 -7.20 20.10 -21.37
N LYS A 516 -8.30 20.43 -20.67
CA LYS A 516 -8.82 21.79 -20.57
C LYS A 516 -8.16 22.52 -19.41
N VAL A 517 -7.65 23.71 -19.67
CA VAL A 517 -7.09 24.64 -18.69
C VAL A 517 -8.02 25.82 -18.55
N TYR A 518 -8.62 25.95 -17.37
CA TYR A 518 -9.44 27.12 -17.05
C TYR A 518 -8.62 28.17 -16.30
N SER A 519 -8.77 29.43 -16.72
CA SER A 519 -8.08 30.57 -16.11
C SER A 519 -9.06 31.69 -15.79
N ALA A 520 -9.01 32.23 -14.59
CA ALA A 520 -9.69 33.45 -14.20
C ALA A 520 -8.76 34.64 -14.42
N VAL A 521 -9.03 35.46 -15.40
CA VAL A 521 -8.14 36.54 -15.87
C VAL A 521 -8.82 37.91 -15.68
N ASP A 522 -8.09 38.86 -15.12
CA ASP A 522 -8.59 40.25 -15.02
C ASP A 522 -8.55 40.92 -16.40
N PRO A 523 -9.70 41.30 -16.96
CA PRO A 523 -9.75 41.89 -18.29
C PRO A 523 -9.07 43.27 -18.40
N LYS A 524 -8.79 43.94 -17.28
CA LYS A 524 -8.15 45.27 -17.24
C LYS A 524 -6.63 45.18 -17.14
N SER A 525 -6.13 44.25 -16.32
CA SER A 525 -4.69 44.13 -16.04
C SER A 525 -4.04 42.96 -16.76
N GLY A 526 -4.81 41.97 -17.22
CA GLY A 526 -4.29 40.70 -17.72
C GLY A 526 -3.73 39.75 -16.62
N GLU A 527 -3.91 40.10 -15.35
CA GLU A 527 -3.49 39.27 -14.21
C GLU A 527 -4.31 38.00 -14.16
N ILE A 528 -3.62 36.86 -14.02
CA ILE A 528 -4.25 35.56 -13.81
C ILE A 528 -4.44 35.36 -12.31
N PHE A 529 -5.68 35.29 -11.85
CA PHE A 529 -6.02 35.05 -10.46
C PHE A 529 -5.95 33.57 -10.10
N SER A 530 -6.51 32.69 -10.94
CA SER A 530 -6.42 31.23 -10.83
C SER A 530 -6.20 30.60 -12.20
N ARG A 531 -5.52 29.45 -12.25
CA ARG A 531 -5.34 28.62 -13.44
C ARG A 531 -5.27 27.16 -13.04
N GLU A 532 -6.18 26.33 -13.59
CA GLU A 532 -6.32 24.92 -13.17
C GLU A 532 -6.71 24.00 -14.33
N LEU A 533 -6.24 22.74 -14.28
CA LEU A 533 -6.72 21.67 -15.15
C LEU A 533 -8.09 21.21 -14.63
N CYS A 534 -9.14 21.42 -15.44
CA CYS A 534 -10.50 21.11 -15.03
C CYS A 534 -11.41 20.78 -16.21
N GLY A 535 -12.36 19.85 -16.01
CA GLY A 535 -13.36 19.49 -17.02
C GLY A 535 -14.51 20.49 -17.20
N GLY A 536 -14.63 21.51 -16.31
CA GLY A 536 -15.75 22.47 -16.30
C GLY A 536 -17.06 21.84 -15.79
N PRO A 537 -18.23 22.48 -15.85
CA PRO A 537 -18.46 23.83 -16.42
C PRO A 537 -18.13 24.98 -15.46
N HIS A 538 -17.89 26.13 -16.01
CA HIS A 538 -17.65 27.38 -15.28
C HIS A 538 -18.54 28.49 -15.77
N VAL A 539 -18.75 29.54 -14.95
CA VAL A 539 -19.37 30.78 -15.38
C VAL A 539 -18.50 31.51 -16.42
N VAL A 540 -19.06 32.41 -17.18
CA VAL A 540 -18.30 33.23 -18.15
C VAL A 540 -17.53 34.33 -17.43
N HIS A 541 -18.15 34.92 -16.43
CA HIS A 541 -17.58 36.01 -15.65
C HIS A 541 -17.78 35.78 -14.16
N THR A 542 -16.76 36.08 -13.35
CA THR A 542 -16.81 35.80 -11.91
C THR A 542 -17.88 36.57 -11.14
N ARG A 543 -18.37 37.69 -11.66
CA ARG A 543 -19.51 38.43 -11.08
C ARG A 543 -20.78 37.60 -10.98
N GLU A 544 -20.95 36.59 -11.84
CA GLU A 544 -22.07 35.67 -11.80
C GLU A 544 -22.15 34.82 -10.51
N LEU A 545 -21.05 34.73 -9.76
CA LEU A 545 -21.03 34.03 -8.48
C LEU A 545 -21.91 34.68 -7.43
N GLY A 546 -22.07 36.03 -7.48
CA GLY A 546 -22.68 36.79 -6.39
C GLY A 546 -21.73 36.91 -5.21
N HIS A 547 -22.22 36.86 -3.99
CA HIS A 547 -21.38 36.97 -2.79
C HIS A 547 -20.93 35.60 -2.28
N PHE A 548 -19.64 35.42 -2.12
CA PHE A 548 -19.04 34.19 -1.58
C PHE A 548 -18.88 34.29 -0.05
N LYS A 549 -19.27 33.22 0.67
CA LYS A 549 -19.21 33.19 2.12
C LYS A 549 -18.72 31.83 2.65
N ILE A 550 -17.70 31.85 3.48
CA ILE A 550 -17.23 30.67 4.21
C ILE A 550 -18.14 30.44 5.41
N THR A 551 -18.81 29.28 5.45
CA THR A 551 -19.74 28.94 6.53
C THR A 551 -19.10 28.14 7.64
N LYS A 552 -18.04 27.37 7.34
CA LYS A 552 -17.35 26.53 8.33
C LYS A 552 -15.93 26.19 7.90
N GLU A 553 -15.02 26.13 8.90
CA GLU A 553 -13.69 25.54 8.77
C GLU A 553 -13.51 24.46 9.83
N GLU A 554 -13.04 23.26 9.45
CA GLU A 554 -12.90 22.11 10.35
C GLU A 554 -11.74 21.20 9.95
N SER A 555 -11.24 20.38 10.89
CA SER A 555 -10.26 19.33 10.60
C SER A 555 -10.95 18.08 10.05
N VAL A 556 -10.35 17.44 9.05
CA VAL A 556 -10.85 16.18 8.46
C VAL A 556 -9.93 15.00 8.74
N GLY A 557 -8.69 15.30 9.10
CA GLY A 557 -7.64 14.34 9.41
C GLY A 557 -6.33 15.03 9.73
N ALA A 558 -5.28 14.28 10.01
CA ALA A 558 -3.96 14.85 10.21
C ALA A 558 -3.48 15.55 8.93
N GLY A 559 -3.10 16.83 9.05
CA GLY A 559 -2.60 17.62 7.92
C GLY A 559 -3.65 18.00 6.87
N THR A 560 -4.96 17.78 7.11
CA THR A 560 -6.03 18.14 6.16
C THR A 560 -7.10 18.98 6.83
N ARG A 561 -7.40 20.12 6.22
CA ARG A 561 -8.43 21.05 6.64
C ARG A 561 -9.57 21.06 5.63
N ARG A 562 -10.76 21.44 6.05
CA ARG A 562 -11.98 21.54 5.24
C ARG A 562 -12.61 22.89 5.39
N ILE A 563 -12.94 23.51 4.28
CA ILE A 563 -13.79 24.69 4.20
C ILE A 563 -15.14 24.27 3.58
N ARG A 564 -16.21 24.80 4.15
CA ARG A 564 -17.55 24.82 3.51
C ARG A 564 -17.91 26.24 3.21
N ALA A 565 -18.42 26.48 2.02
CA ALA A 565 -18.82 27.81 1.58
C ALA A 565 -20.09 27.75 0.70
N ILE A 566 -20.71 28.90 0.55
CA ILE A 566 -21.90 29.12 -0.28
C ILE A 566 -21.68 30.35 -1.17
N VAL A 567 -22.50 30.50 -2.18
CA VAL A 567 -22.64 31.72 -2.98
C VAL A 567 -24.08 32.21 -2.88
N GLU A 568 -24.26 33.51 -2.55
CA GLU A 568 -25.54 34.18 -2.34
C GLU A 568 -25.90 35.08 -3.53
#